data_3be8b3e05667bf093217ca83d16a4167
#
_entry.id   3be8b3e05667bf093217ca83d16a4167
#
_cell.length_a   1.000
_cell.length_b   1.000
_cell.length_c   1.000
_cell.angle_alpha   90.00
_cell.angle_beta   90.00
_cell.angle_gamma   90.00
#
_symmetry.space_group_name_H-M   'P 1'
#
loop_
_entity.id
_entity.type
_entity.pdbx_description
1 polymer ?
#
loop_
_entity_poly.entity_id
_entity_poly.type
_entity_poly.pdbx_seq_one_letter_code
_entity_poly.pdbx_strand_id
1 'polypeptide(L)' 'MATTADRTAATALKIKGNQAFQNHDWPAAIDFYTQAIAKNDKDASFFCNRAQVRLIDHTM' A
#
# COMPACT_ATOMS: atom_id res chain seq x y z
N MET A 1 10.43 -10.95 11.75
CA MET A 1 8.99 -11.24 11.57
C MET A 1 8.16 -10.05 12.01
N ALA A 2 7.05 -9.79 11.30
CA ALA A 2 6.16 -8.72 11.70
C ALA A 2 5.43 -9.07 13.00
N THR A 3 5.36 -8.13 13.92
CA THR A 3 4.59 -8.29 15.17
C THR A 3 3.11 -8.03 14.88
N THR A 4 2.23 -8.31 15.86
CA THR A 4 0.81 -7.97 15.74
C THR A 4 0.64 -6.47 15.54
N ALA A 5 1.42 -5.64 16.24
CA ALA A 5 1.36 -4.18 16.07
C ALA A 5 1.76 -3.78 14.66
N ASP A 6 2.79 -4.42 14.09
CA ASP A 6 3.22 -4.14 12.71
C ASP A 6 2.15 -4.54 11.71
N ARG A 7 1.48 -5.68 11.92
CA ARG A 7 0.40 -6.12 11.05
C ARG A 7 -0.77 -5.15 11.09
N THR A 8 -1.13 -4.67 12.27
CA THR A 8 -2.21 -3.69 12.44
C THR A 8 -1.86 -2.39 11.74
N ALA A 9 -0.63 -1.91 11.91
CA ALA A 9 -0.16 -0.70 11.26
C ALA A 9 -0.15 -0.87 9.74
N ALA A 10 0.31 -2.02 9.24
CA ALA A 10 0.33 -2.30 7.81
C ALA A 10 -1.08 -2.31 7.23
N THR A 11 -2.04 -2.93 7.93
CA THR A 11 -3.43 -2.95 7.48
C THR A 11 -4.02 -1.54 7.43
N ALA A 12 -3.75 -0.72 8.43
CA ALA A 12 -4.21 0.67 8.44
C ALA A 12 -3.63 1.46 7.26
N LEU A 13 -2.35 1.27 6.97
CA LEU A 13 -1.69 1.92 5.83
C LEU A 13 -2.27 1.44 4.50
N LYS A 14 -2.57 0.15 4.39
CA LYS A 14 -3.20 -0.41 3.21
C LYS A 14 -4.57 0.23 2.98
N ILE A 15 -5.37 0.39 4.03
CA ILE A 15 -6.68 1.03 3.94
C ILE A 15 -6.53 2.48 3.46
N LYS A 16 -5.57 3.22 3.99
CA LYS A 16 -5.29 4.59 3.54
C LYS A 16 -4.86 4.60 2.07
N GLY A 17 -4.03 3.64 1.66
CA GLY A 17 -3.64 3.50 0.27
C GLY A 17 -4.84 3.25 -0.64
N ASN A 18 -5.76 2.39 -0.21
CA ASN A 18 -6.99 2.11 -0.96
C ASN A 18 -7.85 3.36 -1.10
N GLN A 19 -7.95 4.17 -0.05
CA GLN A 19 -8.70 5.42 -0.09
C GLN A 19 -8.05 6.42 -1.06
N ALA A 20 -6.74 6.53 -1.03
CA ALA A 20 -6.01 7.36 -1.98
C ALA A 20 -6.23 6.88 -3.42
N PHE A 21 -6.22 5.57 -3.62
CA PHE A 21 -6.49 4.97 -4.92
C PHE A 21 -7.89 5.36 -5.43
N GLN A 22 -8.90 5.28 -4.57
CA GLN A 22 -10.27 5.66 -4.93
C GLN A 22 -10.39 7.13 -5.29
N ASN A 23 -9.56 7.97 -4.66
CA ASN A 23 -9.51 9.41 -4.94
C ASN A 23 -8.60 9.75 -6.12
N HIS A 24 -8.04 8.75 -6.78
CA HIS A 24 -7.10 8.91 -7.90
C HIS A 24 -5.82 9.64 -7.46
N ASP A 25 -5.47 9.57 -6.20
CA ASP A 25 -4.24 10.15 -5.67
C ASP A 25 -3.15 9.08 -5.70
N TRP A 26 -2.63 8.82 -6.90
CA TRP A 26 -1.70 7.73 -7.16
C TRP A 26 -0.39 7.85 -6.35
N PRO A 27 0.24 9.03 -6.27
CA PRO A 27 1.46 9.15 -5.46
C PRO A 27 1.23 8.81 -3.99
N ALA A 28 0.11 9.25 -3.41
CA ALA A 28 -0.21 8.94 -2.03
C ALA A 28 -0.48 7.45 -1.84
N ALA A 29 -1.20 6.82 -2.78
CA ALA A 29 -1.48 5.38 -2.71
C ALA A 29 -0.18 4.57 -2.75
N ILE A 30 0.75 4.93 -3.63
CA ILE A 30 2.06 4.26 -3.70
C ILE A 30 2.81 4.42 -2.38
N ASP A 31 2.79 5.61 -1.81
CA ASP A 31 3.48 5.90 -0.55
C ASP A 31 2.90 5.07 0.60
N PHE A 32 1.57 5.03 0.73
CA PHE A 32 0.92 4.24 1.78
C PHE A 32 1.20 2.76 1.62
N TYR A 33 1.13 2.23 0.41
CA TYR A 33 1.42 0.81 0.16
C TYR A 33 2.89 0.49 0.43
N THR A 34 3.80 1.40 0.09
CA THR A 34 5.22 1.22 0.38
C THR A 34 5.46 1.15 1.89
N GLN A 35 4.81 2.02 2.65
CA GLN A 35 4.89 1.99 4.11
C GLN A 35 4.30 0.71 4.69
N ALA A 36 3.20 0.22 4.12
CA ALA A 36 2.58 -1.04 4.55
C ALA A 36 3.54 -2.21 4.34
N ILE A 37 4.23 -2.25 3.20
CA ILE A 37 5.23 -3.28 2.90
C ILE A 37 6.37 -3.22 3.92
N ALA A 38 6.81 -2.02 4.29
CA ALA A 38 7.88 -1.85 5.26
C ALA A 38 7.47 -2.39 6.65
N LYS A 39 6.18 -2.36 6.98
CA LYS A 39 5.68 -2.87 8.25
C LYS A 39 5.43 -4.38 8.22
N ASN A 40 5.01 -4.91 7.09
CA ASN A 40 4.70 -6.33 6.95
C ASN A 40 5.05 -6.80 5.53
N ASP A 41 6.32 -7.10 5.32
CA ASP A 41 6.85 -7.50 4.02
C ASP A 41 6.48 -8.94 3.62
N LYS A 42 5.82 -9.67 4.51
CA LYS A 42 5.38 -11.04 4.22
C LYS A 42 4.04 -11.09 3.47
N ASP A 43 3.31 -9.99 3.42
CA ASP A 43 2.00 -9.96 2.77
C ASP A 43 2.16 -9.55 1.31
N ALA A 44 2.08 -10.52 0.41
CA ALA A 44 2.25 -10.29 -1.03
C ALA A 44 1.18 -9.37 -1.62
N SER A 45 0.00 -9.25 -0.99
CA SER A 45 -1.06 -8.39 -1.51
C SER A 45 -0.64 -6.92 -1.55
N PHE A 46 0.21 -6.48 -0.64
CA PHE A 46 0.70 -5.11 -0.63
C PHE A 46 1.54 -4.82 -1.87
N PHE A 47 2.38 -5.78 -2.28
CA PHE A 47 3.18 -5.64 -3.49
C PHE A 47 2.31 -5.55 -4.73
N CYS A 48 1.28 -6.38 -4.83
CA CYS A 48 0.35 -6.36 -5.95
C CYS A 48 -0.40 -5.04 -6.03
N ASN A 49 -0.90 -4.54 -4.91
CA ASN A 49 -1.62 -3.27 -4.86
C ASN A 49 -0.71 -2.12 -5.31
N ARG A 50 0.52 -2.09 -4.81
CA ARG A 50 1.48 -1.06 -5.21
C ARG A 50 1.79 -1.11 -6.70
N ALA A 51 1.97 -2.32 -7.23
CA ALA A 51 2.27 -2.49 -8.65
C ALA A 51 1.11 -1.99 -9.52
N GLN A 52 -0.13 -2.28 -9.13
CA GLN A 52 -1.31 -1.79 -9.86
C GLN A 52 -1.36 -0.27 -9.90
N VAL A 53 -1.09 0.38 -8.77
CA VAL A 53 -1.10 1.83 -8.69
C VAL A 53 -0.01 2.42 -9.57
N ARG A 54 1.19 1.84 -9.54
CA ARG A 54 2.31 2.33 -10.35
C ARG A 54 2.03 2.19 -11.84
N LEU A 55 1.36 1.11 -12.27
CA LEU A 55 0.97 0.94 -13.65
C LEU A 55 -0.02 2.01 -14.09
N ILE A 56 -1.01 2.30 -13.27
CA ILE A 56 -2.01 3.34 -13.57
C ILE A 56 -1.35 4.71 -13.63
N ASP A 57 -0.54 5.04 -12.63
CA ASP A 57 0.15 6.33 -12.57
C ASP A 57 1.08 6.52 -13.76
N HIS A 58 1.79 5.47 -14.15
CA HIS A 58 2.73 5.51 -15.27
C HIS A 58 2.00 5.65 -16.61
N THR A 59 0.82 5.05 -16.75
CA THR A 59 0.06 5.04 -17.99
C THR A 59 -0.66 6.38 -18.24
N MET A 60 -1.05 7.03 -17.18
CA MET A 60 -1.73 8.33 -17.27
C MET A 60 -0.75 9.48 -17.30
#